data_c9242f11d744acb8d716c79e55b862a3
#
_entry.id   c9242f11d744acb8d716c79e55b862a3
#
_cell.length_a   1.000
_cell.length_b   1.000
_cell.length_c   1.000
_cell.angle_alpha   90.00
_cell.angle_beta   90.00
_cell.angle_gamma   90.00
#
_symmetry.space_group_name_H-M   'P 1'
#
loop_
_entity.id
_entity.type
_entity.pdbx_description
1 polymer ?
#
loop_
_entity_poly.entity_id
_entity_poly.type
_entity_poly.pdbx_seq_one_letter_code
_entity_poly.pdbx_strand_id
1 'polypeptide(L)'
;MTLSASEVNKLKQAPAVEGVLPAVLSRWSPRSFSSREVSAADLRKVFEAARWAASAYNEQPWRFLVGRQGSPAYKKIFSTLIGFNQSWASSAPVLILGVASTKFTHNGTANGWGVYDLGASASYLTLQAAALGILTHQMAGFDQEIARKAFEIPADYAFGSVIALGYQGEPTALENEQLIAMETQPRERKALNEFVLSGWGEAADLG
;
A
#
# COMPACT_ATOMS: atom_id res chain seq x y z
N MET A 1 -16.01 2.44 -25.36
CA MET A 1 -14.60 2.07 -25.50
C MET A 1 -14.02 1.88 -24.09
N THR A 2 -13.37 0.77 -23.84
CA THR A 2 -12.70 0.54 -22.55
C THR A 2 -11.33 1.19 -22.59
N LEU A 3 -10.96 1.92 -21.53
CA LEU A 3 -9.65 2.56 -21.43
C LEU A 3 -8.54 1.51 -21.36
N SER A 4 -7.40 1.76 -22.02
CA SER A 4 -6.17 0.98 -21.85
C SER A 4 -5.49 1.30 -20.51
N ALA A 5 -4.55 0.46 -20.07
CA ALA A 5 -3.74 0.69 -18.89
C ALA A 5 -3.05 2.07 -18.91
N SER A 6 -2.53 2.49 -20.07
CA SER A 6 -1.88 3.79 -20.24
C SER A 6 -2.85 4.96 -20.08
N GLU A 7 -4.07 4.85 -20.62
CA GLU A 7 -5.11 5.88 -20.48
C GLU A 7 -5.60 5.96 -19.04
N VAL A 8 -5.75 4.82 -18.36
CA VAL A 8 -6.09 4.81 -16.94
C VAL A 8 -5.00 5.48 -16.11
N ASN A 9 -3.74 5.20 -16.33
CA ASN A 9 -2.65 5.87 -15.61
C ASN A 9 -2.67 7.39 -15.80
N LYS A 10 -2.97 7.88 -17.02
CA LYS A 10 -3.16 9.32 -17.28
C LYS A 10 -4.37 9.88 -16.53
N LEU A 11 -5.51 9.17 -16.57
CA LEU A 11 -6.74 9.56 -15.85
C LEU A 11 -6.52 9.61 -14.33
N LYS A 12 -5.70 8.70 -13.79
CA LYS A 12 -5.37 8.62 -12.36
C LYS A 12 -4.27 9.60 -11.94
N GLN A 13 -3.62 10.31 -12.87
CA GLN A 13 -2.65 11.34 -12.54
C GLN A 13 -3.33 12.47 -11.77
N ALA A 14 -2.76 12.86 -10.61
CA ALA A 14 -3.22 14.05 -9.91
C ALA A 14 -2.89 15.31 -10.75
N PRO A 15 -3.66 16.41 -10.60
CA PRO A 15 -3.28 17.69 -11.18
C PRO A 15 -1.84 18.06 -10.80
N ALA A 16 -1.11 18.67 -11.73
CA ALA A 16 0.25 19.11 -11.47
C ALA A 16 0.22 20.22 -10.40
N VAL A 17 1.07 20.05 -9.39
CA VAL A 17 1.31 21.06 -8.34
C VAL A 17 2.81 21.29 -8.29
N GLU A 18 3.24 22.54 -8.47
CA GLU A 18 4.65 22.89 -8.46
C GLU A 18 5.30 22.53 -7.11
N GLY A 19 6.49 21.93 -7.17
CA GLY A 19 7.23 21.51 -5.98
C GLY A 19 6.77 20.19 -5.35
N VAL A 20 5.62 19.63 -5.74
CA VAL A 20 5.19 18.31 -5.25
C VAL A 20 5.88 17.18 -6.03
N LEU A 21 6.42 16.21 -5.30
CA LEU A 21 7.14 15.07 -5.89
C LEU A 21 6.26 14.33 -6.91
N PRO A 22 6.78 14.04 -8.12
CA PRO A 22 6.02 13.33 -9.16
C PRO A 22 5.45 11.98 -8.71
N ALA A 23 6.16 11.26 -7.85
CA ALA A 23 5.70 9.99 -7.30
C ALA A 23 4.42 10.13 -6.46
N VAL A 24 4.24 11.26 -5.76
CA VAL A 24 3.00 11.56 -5.00
C VAL A 24 1.82 11.75 -5.95
N LEU A 25 2.06 12.48 -7.04
CA LEU A 25 1.02 12.82 -8.02
C LEU A 25 0.61 11.61 -8.87
N SER A 26 1.57 10.76 -9.26
CA SER A 26 1.34 9.58 -10.11
C SER A 26 0.83 8.36 -9.36
N ARG A 27 1.14 8.22 -8.07
CA ARG A 27 0.76 7.07 -7.26
C ARG A 27 -0.78 6.94 -7.12
N TRP A 28 -1.29 5.77 -7.41
CA TRP A 28 -2.68 5.39 -7.12
C TRP A 28 -2.77 3.90 -6.77
N SER A 29 -3.95 3.36 -6.48
CA SER A 29 -4.16 2.00 -5.99
C SER A 29 -4.93 1.18 -7.03
N PRO A 30 -4.24 0.53 -7.99
CA PRO A 30 -4.86 -0.31 -9.01
C PRO A 30 -5.36 -1.63 -8.44
N ARG A 31 -6.29 -2.25 -9.17
CA ARG A 31 -6.72 -3.63 -8.95
C ARG A 31 -6.30 -4.55 -10.08
N SER A 32 -6.04 -4.00 -11.28
CA SER A 32 -5.50 -4.76 -12.38
C SER A 32 -3.98 -4.68 -12.40
N PHE A 33 -3.32 -5.81 -12.27
CA PHE A 33 -1.87 -5.95 -12.38
C PHE A 33 -1.49 -6.79 -13.59
N SER A 34 -0.42 -6.41 -14.26
CA SER A 34 0.15 -7.19 -15.36
C SER A 34 0.97 -8.37 -14.82
N SER A 35 1.17 -9.38 -15.65
CA SER A 35 2.01 -10.54 -15.32
C SER A 35 3.52 -10.22 -15.28
N ARG A 36 3.93 -8.97 -15.55
CA ARG A 36 5.33 -8.55 -15.48
C ARG A 36 5.87 -8.72 -14.07
N GLU A 37 6.93 -9.48 -13.93
CA GLU A 37 7.61 -9.68 -12.66
C GLU A 37 8.26 -8.39 -12.14
N VAL A 38 8.21 -8.19 -10.84
CA VAL A 38 8.98 -7.14 -10.15
C VAL A 38 10.37 -7.72 -9.80
N SER A 39 11.41 -7.07 -10.29
CA SER A 39 12.78 -7.54 -10.08
C SER A 39 13.18 -7.54 -8.60
N ALA A 40 14.08 -8.44 -8.20
CA ALA A 40 14.64 -8.43 -6.85
C ALA A 40 15.36 -7.11 -6.53
N ALA A 41 15.99 -6.51 -7.53
CA ALA A 41 16.68 -5.22 -7.39
C ALA A 41 15.69 -4.09 -7.09
N ASP A 42 14.53 -4.06 -7.75
CA ASP A 42 13.52 -3.03 -7.51
C ASP A 42 12.80 -3.24 -6.17
N LEU A 43 12.49 -4.49 -5.81
CA LEU A 43 11.97 -4.78 -4.46
C LEU A 43 12.95 -4.35 -3.37
N ARG A 44 14.26 -4.55 -3.55
CA ARG A 44 15.27 -4.07 -2.60
C ARG A 44 15.23 -2.55 -2.45
N LYS A 45 15.12 -1.78 -3.55
CA LYS A 45 15.00 -0.31 -3.51
C LYS A 45 13.73 0.14 -2.77
N VAL A 46 12.61 -0.57 -3.03
CA VAL A 46 11.32 -0.30 -2.39
C VAL A 46 11.41 -0.50 -0.88
N PHE A 47 11.99 -1.59 -0.40
CA PHE A 47 12.17 -1.83 1.03
C PHE A 47 13.28 -0.96 1.64
N GLU A 48 14.30 -0.58 0.86
CA GLU A 48 15.29 0.38 1.33
C GLU A 48 14.66 1.73 1.64
N ALA A 49 13.75 2.23 0.80
CA ALA A 49 12.99 3.44 1.11
C ALA A 49 12.14 3.27 2.38
N ALA A 50 11.44 2.15 2.52
CA ALA A 50 10.66 1.85 3.72
C ALA A 50 11.49 1.90 5.01
N ARG A 51 12.76 1.45 4.96
CA ARG A 51 13.70 1.43 6.08
C ARG A 51 14.02 2.84 6.62
N TRP A 52 13.95 3.86 5.76
CA TRP A 52 14.28 5.25 6.11
C TRP A 52 13.10 6.07 6.64
N ALA A 53 11.95 5.46 6.86
CA ALA A 53 10.84 6.13 7.52
C ALA A 53 11.21 6.48 8.98
N ALA A 54 10.70 7.61 9.44
CA ALA A 54 10.81 7.98 10.84
C ALA A 54 9.98 7.04 11.74
N SER A 55 10.39 6.87 12.98
CA SER A 55 9.63 6.13 14.00
C SER A 55 9.87 6.68 15.39
N ALA A 56 8.93 6.47 16.30
CA ALA A 56 9.06 6.87 17.69
C ALA A 56 10.33 6.24 18.30
N TYR A 57 11.21 7.08 18.86
CA TYR A 57 12.51 6.68 19.42
C TYR A 57 13.40 5.87 18.46
N ASN A 58 13.21 6.01 17.14
CA ASN A 58 13.87 5.21 16.12
C ASN A 58 13.68 3.69 16.32
N GLU A 59 12.53 3.30 16.82
CA GLU A 59 12.19 1.90 17.15
C GLU A 59 12.15 0.99 15.93
N GLN A 60 11.74 1.52 14.75
CA GLN A 60 11.62 0.76 13.50
C GLN A 60 10.79 -0.52 13.72
N PRO A 61 9.55 -0.38 14.22
CA PRO A 61 8.73 -1.49 14.71
C PRO A 61 8.19 -2.38 13.62
N TRP A 62 8.26 -1.95 12.36
CA TRP A 62 7.68 -2.63 11.21
C TRP A 62 8.39 -3.93 10.84
N ARG A 63 7.60 -4.90 10.39
CA ARG A 63 8.05 -6.11 9.71
C ARG A 63 7.16 -6.31 8.48
N PHE A 64 7.75 -6.75 7.39
CA PHE A 64 7.05 -7.03 6.13
C PHE A 64 7.25 -8.50 5.75
N LEU A 65 6.16 -9.25 5.70
CA LEU A 65 6.13 -10.61 5.17
C LEU A 65 5.86 -10.51 3.68
N VAL A 66 6.75 -11.03 2.84
CA VAL A 66 6.73 -10.81 1.39
C VAL A 66 6.52 -12.13 0.68
N GLY A 67 5.48 -12.18 -0.17
CA GLY A 67 5.19 -13.30 -1.05
C GLY A 67 5.28 -12.90 -2.52
N ARG A 68 6.12 -13.58 -3.30
CA ARG A 68 6.08 -13.53 -4.76
C ARG A 68 5.07 -14.53 -5.27
N GLN A 69 4.34 -14.22 -6.33
CA GLN A 69 3.36 -15.10 -6.94
C GLN A 69 3.95 -16.51 -7.14
N GLY A 70 3.18 -17.53 -6.77
CA GLY A 70 3.61 -18.93 -6.78
C GLY A 70 4.33 -19.40 -5.51
N SER A 71 4.90 -18.51 -4.69
CA SER A 71 5.59 -18.91 -3.45
C SER A 71 4.63 -19.33 -2.33
N PRO A 72 5.11 -20.12 -1.35
CA PRO A 72 4.30 -20.46 -0.16
C PRO A 72 3.86 -19.24 0.64
N ALA A 73 4.72 -18.22 0.78
CA ALA A 73 4.38 -16.98 1.47
C ALA A 73 3.25 -16.21 0.77
N TYR A 74 3.28 -16.15 -0.58
CA TYR A 74 2.20 -15.55 -1.36
C TYR A 74 0.86 -16.24 -1.09
N LYS A 75 0.83 -17.57 -1.16
CA LYS A 75 -0.39 -18.36 -0.92
C LYS A 75 -0.94 -18.10 0.49
N LYS A 76 -0.07 -18.05 1.49
CA LYS A 76 -0.45 -17.72 2.87
C LYS A 76 -1.07 -16.32 2.96
N ILE A 77 -0.43 -15.28 2.39
CA ILE A 77 -0.96 -13.90 2.42
C ILE A 77 -2.29 -13.85 1.66
N PHE A 78 -2.35 -14.43 0.46
CA PHE A 78 -3.56 -14.41 -0.37
C PHE A 78 -4.75 -15.06 0.33
N SER A 79 -4.54 -16.17 1.04
CA SER A 79 -5.60 -16.89 1.76
C SER A 79 -6.20 -16.09 2.93
N THR A 80 -5.51 -15.03 3.41
CA THR A 80 -6.04 -14.14 4.45
C THR A 80 -7.00 -13.08 3.93
N LEU A 81 -6.96 -12.78 2.62
CA LEU A 81 -7.77 -11.73 2.02
C LEU A 81 -9.25 -12.10 2.05
N ILE A 82 -10.13 -11.11 2.29
CA ILE A 82 -11.58 -11.29 2.11
C ILE A 82 -11.93 -11.48 0.64
N GLY A 83 -13.06 -12.12 0.35
CA GLY A 83 -13.49 -12.51 -1.01
C GLY A 83 -13.43 -11.38 -2.03
N PHE A 84 -13.84 -10.16 -1.67
CA PHE A 84 -13.73 -8.99 -2.55
C PHE A 84 -12.28 -8.71 -2.97
N ASN A 85 -11.32 -8.78 -2.04
CA ASN A 85 -9.92 -8.57 -2.38
C ASN A 85 -9.32 -9.76 -3.13
N GLN A 86 -9.75 -10.98 -2.82
CA GLN A 86 -9.32 -12.18 -3.56
C GLN A 86 -9.72 -12.13 -5.04
N SER A 87 -10.87 -11.50 -5.37
CA SER A 87 -11.38 -11.46 -6.74
C SER A 87 -10.47 -10.70 -7.74
N TRP A 88 -9.48 -9.93 -7.26
CA TRP A 88 -8.57 -9.19 -8.13
C TRP A 88 -7.08 -9.31 -7.72
N ALA A 89 -6.79 -9.49 -6.43
CA ALA A 89 -5.41 -9.46 -5.94
C ALA A 89 -4.55 -10.63 -6.42
N SER A 90 -5.15 -11.69 -6.96
CA SER A 90 -4.44 -12.83 -7.59
C SER A 90 -3.59 -12.43 -8.79
N SER A 91 -3.91 -11.31 -9.45
CA SER A 91 -3.12 -10.77 -10.56
C SER A 91 -1.83 -10.08 -10.12
N ALA A 92 -1.73 -9.67 -8.85
CA ALA A 92 -0.55 -8.98 -8.35
C ALA A 92 0.67 -9.93 -8.25
N PRO A 93 1.83 -9.58 -8.83
CA PRO A 93 3.02 -10.43 -8.76
C PRO A 93 3.64 -10.52 -7.37
N VAL A 94 3.33 -9.56 -6.49
CA VAL A 94 3.83 -9.53 -5.10
C VAL A 94 2.72 -9.14 -4.14
N LEU A 95 2.60 -9.88 -3.04
CA LEU A 95 1.78 -9.52 -1.88
C LEU A 95 2.69 -9.32 -0.67
N ILE A 96 2.40 -8.31 0.13
CA ILE A 96 3.16 -7.94 1.32
C ILE A 96 2.20 -7.77 2.48
N LEU A 97 2.44 -8.42 3.61
CA LEU A 97 1.70 -8.20 4.85
C LEU A 97 2.57 -7.39 5.80
N GLY A 98 2.10 -6.22 6.21
CA GLY A 98 2.76 -5.36 7.18
C GLY A 98 2.28 -5.62 8.60
N VAL A 99 3.23 -5.76 9.54
CA VAL A 99 2.96 -5.86 10.97
C VAL A 99 3.92 -4.97 11.75
N ALA A 100 3.55 -4.55 12.94
CA ALA A 100 4.39 -3.71 13.80
C ALA A 100 4.41 -4.21 15.24
N SER A 101 5.59 -4.15 15.89
CA SER A 101 5.71 -4.39 17.32
C SER A 101 4.88 -3.40 18.12
N THR A 102 4.15 -3.92 19.12
CA THR A 102 3.36 -3.15 20.09
C THR A 102 4.16 -2.85 21.35
N LYS A 103 5.48 -3.16 21.37
CA LYS A 103 6.38 -2.90 22.48
C LYS A 103 7.65 -2.22 21.98
N PHE A 104 8.20 -1.33 22.81
CA PHE A 104 9.54 -0.78 22.59
C PHE A 104 10.62 -1.80 22.97
N THR A 105 11.63 -1.96 22.11
CA THR A 105 12.73 -2.92 22.35
C THR A 105 13.63 -2.50 23.50
N HIS A 106 13.84 -1.19 23.70
CA HIS A 106 14.76 -0.65 24.68
C HIS A 106 14.30 -0.79 26.15
N ASN A 107 12.99 -0.95 26.40
CA ASN A 107 12.45 -1.03 27.76
C ASN A 107 11.25 -1.97 27.94
N GLY A 108 10.75 -2.57 26.86
CA GLY A 108 9.61 -3.49 26.88
C GLY A 108 8.24 -2.85 27.15
N THR A 109 8.16 -1.52 27.28
CA THR A 109 6.88 -0.84 27.49
C THR A 109 6.02 -0.83 26.22
N ALA A 110 4.72 -0.54 26.37
CA ALA A 110 3.79 -0.50 25.25
C ALA A 110 4.18 0.59 24.23
N ASN A 111 4.25 0.22 22.95
CA ASN A 111 4.46 1.12 21.82
C ASN A 111 3.12 1.40 21.12
N GLY A 112 2.44 2.46 21.53
CA GLY A 112 1.21 2.91 20.90
C GLY A 112 1.38 3.48 19.49
N TRP A 113 2.61 3.75 19.05
CA TRP A 113 2.95 4.34 17.75
C TRP A 113 3.30 3.31 16.68
N GLY A 114 3.45 2.03 17.05
CA GLY A 114 3.94 1.00 16.14
C GLY A 114 3.20 0.92 14.81
N VAL A 115 1.87 0.97 14.81
CA VAL A 115 1.06 0.92 13.58
C VAL A 115 1.14 2.24 12.80
N TYR A 116 1.23 3.39 13.47
CA TYR A 116 1.46 4.68 12.83
C TYR A 116 2.81 4.70 12.09
N ASP A 117 3.87 4.25 12.73
CA ASP A 117 5.21 4.17 12.16
C ASP A 117 5.27 3.17 10.99
N LEU A 118 4.55 2.04 11.10
CA LEU A 118 4.38 1.11 9.98
C LEU A 118 3.69 1.77 8.79
N GLY A 119 2.66 2.60 9.03
CA GLY A 119 1.99 3.39 8.00
C GLY A 119 2.94 4.35 7.29
N ALA A 120 3.81 5.03 8.03
CA ALA A 120 4.86 5.89 7.48
C ALA A 120 5.83 5.09 6.60
N SER A 121 6.32 3.94 7.09
CA SER A 121 7.20 3.04 6.34
C SER A 121 6.53 2.50 5.07
N ALA A 122 5.26 2.09 5.13
CA ALA A 122 4.48 1.65 3.98
C ALA A 122 4.24 2.78 2.96
N SER A 123 4.16 4.04 3.42
CA SER A 123 4.05 5.21 2.53
C SER A 123 5.34 5.47 1.77
N TYR A 124 6.51 5.35 2.42
CA TYR A 124 7.82 5.46 1.74
C TYR A 124 8.01 4.34 0.72
N LEU A 125 7.65 3.09 1.10
CA LEU A 125 7.60 1.95 0.18
C LEU A 125 6.77 2.26 -1.06
N THR A 126 5.56 2.77 -0.87
CA THR A 126 4.59 3.08 -1.94
C THR A 126 5.11 4.20 -2.87
N LEU A 127 5.72 5.25 -2.32
CA LEU A 127 6.27 6.35 -3.11
C LEU A 127 7.49 5.91 -3.92
N GLN A 128 8.38 5.10 -3.33
CA GLN A 128 9.52 4.55 -4.05
C GLN A 128 9.08 3.60 -5.17
N ALA A 129 8.07 2.76 -4.93
CA ALA A 129 7.49 1.92 -5.96
C ALA A 129 6.97 2.78 -7.13
N ALA A 130 6.20 3.85 -6.84
CA ALA A 130 5.67 4.76 -7.85
C ALA A 130 6.79 5.44 -8.66
N ALA A 131 7.89 5.86 -8.03
CA ALA A 131 9.06 6.43 -8.70
C ALA A 131 9.75 5.43 -9.66
N LEU A 132 9.56 4.12 -9.45
CA LEU A 132 10.04 3.04 -10.32
C LEU A 132 8.99 2.60 -11.36
N GLY A 133 7.83 3.26 -11.44
CA GLY A 133 6.71 2.87 -12.29
C GLY A 133 5.97 1.61 -11.80
N ILE A 134 6.17 1.24 -10.55
CA ILE A 134 5.50 0.13 -9.88
C ILE A 134 4.38 0.70 -9.01
N LEU A 135 3.20 0.10 -9.07
CA LEU A 135 2.04 0.55 -8.31
C LEU A 135 1.76 -0.37 -7.12
N THR A 136 1.11 0.19 -6.12
CA THR A 136 0.73 -0.53 -4.90
C THR A 136 -0.72 -0.28 -4.55
N HIS A 137 -1.38 -1.30 -3.99
CA HIS A 137 -2.72 -1.18 -3.42
C HIS A 137 -2.72 -1.74 -2.00
N GLN A 138 -2.94 -0.88 -1.02
CA GLN A 138 -3.03 -1.27 0.38
C GLN A 138 -4.46 -1.68 0.72
N MET A 139 -4.63 -2.88 1.29
CA MET A 139 -5.91 -3.50 1.62
C MET A 139 -6.04 -3.67 3.14
N ALA A 140 -7.14 -3.16 3.70
CA ALA A 140 -7.52 -3.44 5.09
C ALA A 140 -8.40 -4.71 5.20
N GLY A 141 -8.99 -5.17 4.09
CA GLY A 141 -9.90 -6.31 4.04
C GLY A 141 -9.15 -7.65 4.02
N PHE A 142 -8.68 -8.11 5.17
CA PHE A 142 -8.10 -9.43 5.38
C PHE A 142 -8.39 -9.92 6.81
N ASP A 143 -8.31 -11.23 7.02
CA ASP A 143 -8.50 -11.87 8.32
C ASP A 143 -7.17 -11.94 9.09
N GLN A 144 -7.09 -11.16 10.17
CA GLN A 144 -5.89 -11.06 11.01
C GLN A 144 -5.63 -12.34 11.81
N GLU A 145 -6.68 -13.09 12.20
CA GLU A 145 -6.52 -14.33 12.94
C GLU A 145 -5.97 -15.45 12.04
N ILE A 146 -6.46 -15.53 10.81
CA ILE A 146 -5.89 -16.44 9.80
C ILE A 146 -4.42 -16.07 9.53
N ALA A 147 -4.12 -14.75 9.38
CA ALA A 147 -2.76 -14.28 9.15
C ALA A 147 -1.83 -14.61 10.31
N ARG A 148 -2.27 -14.39 11.54
CA ARG A 148 -1.51 -14.70 12.76
C ARG A 148 -1.14 -16.18 12.83
N LYS A 149 -2.11 -17.06 12.57
CA LYS A 149 -1.89 -18.51 12.57
C LYS A 149 -0.98 -18.96 11.42
N ALA A 150 -1.22 -18.46 10.21
CA ALA A 150 -0.48 -18.88 9.02
C ALA A 150 1.01 -18.54 9.07
N PHE A 151 1.38 -17.44 9.74
CA PHE A 151 2.75 -16.96 9.86
C PHE A 151 3.33 -17.06 11.29
N GLU A 152 2.57 -17.61 12.24
CA GLU A 152 2.98 -17.74 13.64
C GLU A 152 3.40 -16.38 14.25
N ILE A 153 2.64 -15.31 13.91
CA ILE A 153 2.97 -13.95 14.33
C ILE A 153 2.73 -13.81 15.84
N PRO A 154 3.74 -13.39 16.62
CA PRO A 154 3.60 -13.21 18.07
C PRO A 154 2.48 -12.23 18.45
N ALA A 155 1.91 -12.41 19.65
CA ALA A 155 0.79 -11.60 20.14
C ALA A 155 1.13 -10.11 20.32
N ASP A 156 2.41 -9.79 20.51
CA ASP A 156 2.93 -8.42 20.64
C ASP A 156 3.22 -7.73 19.30
N TYR A 157 2.64 -8.25 18.20
CA TYR A 157 2.59 -7.58 16.90
C TYR A 157 1.15 -7.26 16.51
N ALA A 158 0.92 -6.01 16.11
CA ALA A 158 -0.32 -5.54 15.51
C ALA A 158 -0.22 -5.55 13.97
N PHE A 159 -1.37 -5.69 13.32
CA PHE A 159 -1.44 -5.70 11.86
C PHE A 159 -1.66 -4.29 11.28
N GLY A 160 -1.01 -4.02 10.15
CA GLY A 160 -1.31 -2.89 9.28
C GLY A 160 -2.21 -3.32 8.11
N SER A 161 -1.65 -3.31 6.90
CA SER A 161 -2.38 -3.68 5.68
C SER A 161 -1.69 -4.83 4.95
N VAL A 162 -2.46 -5.49 4.07
CA VAL A 162 -1.88 -6.28 2.97
C VAL A 162 -1.69 -5.35 1.78
N ILE A 163 -0.53 -5.40 1.13
CA ILE A 163 -0.16 -4.55 -0.01
C ILE A 163 0.02 -5.44 -1.23
N ALA A 164 -0.80 -5.22 -2.26
CA ALA A 164 -0.53 -5.75 -3.60
C ALA A 164 0.44 -4.81 -4.30
N LEU A 165 1.46 -5.36 -5.00
CA LEU A 165 2.51 -4.59 -5.65
C LEU A 165 2.85 -5.20 -7.02
N GLY A 166 2.89 -4.36 -8.06
CA GLY A 166 3.17 -4.78 -9.44
C GLY A 166 3.03 -3.65 -10.44
N TYR A 167 3.14 -3.98 -11.71
CA TYR A 167 2.90 -3.02 -12.80
C TYR A 167 1.44 -3.02 -13.20
N GLN A 168 0.95 -1.88 -13.72
CA GLN A 168 -0.41 -1.73 -14.20
C GLN A 168 -0.77 -2.81 -15.23
N GLY A 169 -1.90 -3.47 -15.02
CA GLY A 169 -2.55 -4.35 -15.98
C GLY A 169 -3.66 -3.64 -16.77
N GLU A 170 -4.19 -4.29 -17.79
CA GLU A 170 -5.32 -3.78 -18.54
C GLU A 170 -6.60 -3.87 -17.68
N PRO A 171 -7.45 -2.82 -17.64
CA PRO A 171 -8.71 -2.86 -16.90
C PRO A 171 -9.62 -4.02 -17.29
N THR A 172 -9.57 -4.41 -18.56
CA THR A 172 -10.34 -5.54 -19.12
C THR A 172 -9.91 -6.91 -18.59
N ALA A 173 -8.76 -7.00 -17.92
CA ALA A 173 -8.34 -8.22 -17.23
C ALA A 173 -9.11 -8.45 -15.91
N LEU A 174 -9.84 -7.45 -15.43
CA LEU A 174 -10.77 -7.58 -14.31
C LEU A 174 -12.08 -8.19 -14.85
N GLU A 175 -12.45 -9.36 -14.34
CA GLU A 175 -13.63 -10.10 -14.81
C GLU A 175 -14.96 -9.52 -14.32
N ASN A 176 -14.92 -8.48 -13.48
CA ASN A 176 -16.08 -7.88 -12.81
C ASN A 176 -16.27 -6.44 -13.28
N GLU A 177 -17.44 -6.12 -13.84
CA GLU A 177 -17.78 -4.77 -14.32
C GLU A 177 -17.67 -3.69 -13.25
N GLN A 178 -18.01 -3.99 -12.00
CA GLN A 178 -17.85 -3.07 -10.88
C GLN A 178 -16.37 -2.75 -10.62
N LEU A 179 -15.50 -3.76 -10.69
CA LEU A 179 -14.05 -3.56 -10.54
C LEU A 179 -13.50 -2.73 -11.71
N ILE A 180 -13.94 -2.98 -12.94
CA ILE A 180 -13.56 -2.19 -14.13
C ILE A 180 -14.00 -0.72 -13.94
N ALA A 181 -15.23 -0.48 -13.50
CA ALA A 181 -15.72 0.87 -13.23
C ALA A 181 -14.87 1.58 -12.15
N MET A 182 -14.57 0.91 -11.04
CA MET A 182 -13.70 1.46 -9.98
C MET A 182 -12.27 1.73 -10.48
N GLU A 183 -11.75 0.89 -11.39
CA GLU A 183 -10.43 1.05 -11.97
C GLU A 183 -10.36 2.26 -12.91
N THR A 184 -11.44 2.57 -13.62
CA THR A 184 -11.51 3.60 -14.67
C THR A 184 -12.11 4.93 -14.19
N GLN A 185 -12.51 5.07 -12.93
CA GLN A 185 -12.99 6.33 -12.37
C GLN A 185 -11.83 7.31 -12.09
N PRO A 186 -12.03 8.63 -12.23
CA PRO A 186 -11.09 9.64 -11.76
C PRO A 186 -10.83 9.51 -10.25
N ARG A 187 -9.72 10.05 -9.79
CA ARG A 187 -9.45 10.19 -8.35
C ARG A 187 -10.01 11.52 -7.84
N GLU A 188 -10.59 11.46 -6.66
CA GLU A 188 -11.03 12.64 -5.95
C GLU A 188 -10.24 12.81 -4.64
N ARG A 189 -10.12 14.04 -4.20
CA ARG A 189 -9.52 14.42 -2.92
C ARG A 189 -10.31 15.58 -2.32
N LYS A 190 -10.38 15.58 -1.02
CA LYS A 190 -10.88 16.75 -0.27
C LYS A 190 -10.01 17.97 -0.55
N ALA A 191 -10.58 19.15 -0.48
CA ALA A 191 -9.83 20.39 -0.54
C ALA A 191 -8.96 20.57 0.71
N LEU A 192 -7.85 21.31 0.60
CA LEU A 192 -6.91 21.46 1.71
C LEU A 192 -7.58 22.04 2.97
N ASN A 193 -8.48 23.00 2.81
CA ASN A 193 -9.21 23.66 3.89
C ASN A 193 -10.17 22.74 4.67
N GLU A 194 -10.44 21.51 4.18
CA GLU A 194 -11.24 20.53 4.89
C GLU A 194 -10.44 19.73 5.94
N PHE A 195 -9.10 19.73 5.85
CA PHE A 195 -8.28 18.90 6.74
C PHE A 195 -6.99 19.58 7.21
N VAL A 196 -6.65 20.77 6.69
CA VAL A 196 -5.55 21.60 7.20
C VAL A 196 -6.20 22.74 7.98
N LEU A 197 -6.11 22.65 9.30
CA LEU A 197 -6.90 23.46 10.21
C LEU A 197 -6.00 24.21 11.19
N SER A 198 -6.36 25.45 11.52
CA SER A 198 -5.77 26.26 12.59
C SER A 198 -6.46 26.04 13.94
N GLY A 199 -7.74 25.61 13.92
CA GLY A 199 -8.55 25.20 15.04
C GLY A 199 -9.54 24.14 14.59
N TRP A 200 -10.21 23.41 15.51
CA TRP A 200 -11.17 22.38 15.07
C TRP A 200 -12.34 23.02 14.32
N GLY A 201 -12.45 22.69 13.01
CA GLY A 201 -13.47 23.27 12.12
C GLY A 201 -13.05 24.60 11.45
N GLU A 202 -11.87 25.14 11.71
CA GLU A 202 -11.35 26.39 11.13
C GLU A 202 -10.21 26.09 10.18
N ALA A 203 -10.35 26.45 8.90
CA ALA A 203 -9.29 26.26 7.93
C ALA A 203 -8.05 27.10 8.27
N ALA A 204 -6.85 26.51 8.12
CA ALA A 204 -5.61 27.25 8.23
C ALA A 204 -5.40 28.14 6.99
N ASP A 205 -4.88 29.34 7.21
CA ASP A 205 -4.39 30.18 6.11
C ASP A 205 -3.01 29.68 5.67
N LEU A 206 -2.93 29.27 4.41
CA LEU A 206 -1.69 28.78 3.80
C LEU A 206 -1.09 29.78 2.80
N GLY A 207 -1.66 30.98 2.70
CA GLY A 207 -1.25 32.02 1.75
C GLY A 207 -1.97 31.96 0.42
#